data_dbbd6c91b132c9ebb7128f724b43e18f
#
_entry.id   dbbd6c91b132c9ebb7128f724b43e18f
#
_cell.length_a   1.000
_cell.length_b   1.000
_cell.length_c   1.000
_cell.angle_alpha   90.00
_cell.angle_beta   90.00
_cell.angle_gamma   90.00
#
_symmetry.space_group_name_H-M   'P 1'
#
loop_
_entity.id
_entity.type
_entity.pdbx_description
1 polymer ?
#
loop_
_entity_poly.entity_id
_entity_poly.type
_entity_poly.pdbx_seq_one_letter_code
_entity_poly.pdbx_strand_id
1 'polypeptide(L)'
;PGATGPTGPAGGPGEDVFASYYSDVRSVPNNGQIPLYELLNDPTGNITLSGTQQLRLQPGYYQVFFDVFVILASPGYLQITPSFNGQARIDLGIYFRTAGSDSTAGGARALSFYAPAPTTFSLTYSSSVDGRNVQTGLVIQKMNRASG
;
A
#
# COMPACT_ATOMS: atom_id res chain seq x y z
N PRO A 1 -22.40 51.41 8.95
CA PRO A 1 -21.71 50.29 8.31
C PRO A 1 -22.54 49.02 8.45
N GLY A 2 -22.85 48.43 7.32
CA GLY A 2 -23.57 47.16 7.32
C GLY A 2 -22.80 46.06 8.02
N ALA A 3 -23.51 45.13 8.64
CA ALA A 3 -22.91 43.94 9.19
C ALA A 3 -22.13 43.20 8.07
N THR A 4 -20.95 42.74 8.40
CA THR A 4 -20.20 41.89 7.51
C THR A 4 -21.08 40.69 7.17
N GLY A 5 -21.22 40.37 5.88
CA GLY A 5 -21.98 39.20 5.48
C GLY A 5 -21.44 37.95 6.14
N PRO A 6 -22.27 36.92 6.27
CA PRO A 6 -21.80 35.68 6.84
C PRO A 6 -20.60 35.15 6.04
N THR A 7 -19.62 34.66 6.73
CA THR A 7 -18.50 33.94 6.11
C THR A 7 -19.10 32.89 5.20
N GLY A 8 -18.67 32.87 3.93
CA GLY A 8 -19.07 31.79 3.03
C GLY A 8 -18.82 30.44 3.68
N PRO A 9 -19.59 29.42 3.32
CA PRO A 9 -19.37 28.12 3.89
C PRO A 9 -17.89 27.78 3.78
N ALA A 10 -17.30 27.33 4.86
CA ALA A 10 -15.99 26.71 4.79
C ALA A 10 -16.04 25.79 3.59
N GLY A 11 -15.12 25.94 2.65
CA GLY A 11 -15.08 25.07 1.50
C GLY A 11 -15.41 23.68 2.00
N GLY A 12 -16.45 23.06 1.42
CA GLY A 12 -16.88 21.75 1.85
C GLY A 12 -15.65 20.89 2.12
N PRO A 13 -15.65 20.01 3.09
CA PRO A 13 -14.54 19.11 3.28
C PRO A 13 -14.27 18.53 1.91
N GLY A 14 -13.12 18.83 1.32
CA GLY A 14 -12.66 18.15 0.12
C GLY A 14 -12.83 16.69 0.45
N GLU A 15 -13.45 15.91 -0.43
CA GLU A 15 -13.60 14.50 -0.21
C GLU A 15 -12.22 13.91 0.13
N ASP A 16 -12.15 13.23 1.25
CA ASP A 16 -10.94 12.50 1.59
C ASP A 16 -10.69 11.43 0.54
N VAL A 17 -9.49 11.40 0.03
CA VAL A 17 -9.09 10.42 -0.98
C VAL A 17 -8.18 9.41 -0.32
N PHE A 18 -8.77 8.34 0.16
CA PHE A 18 -8.01 7.23 0.75
C PHE A 18 -8.76 5.92 0.56
N ALA A 19 -8.00 4.85 0.67
CA ALA A 19 -8.53 3.49 0.64
C ALA A 19 -7.71 2.62 1.56
N SER A 20 -8.28 1.53 2.03
CA SER A 20 -7.57 0.55 2.80
C SER A 20 -7.85 -0.86 2.32
N TYR A 21 -6.84 -1.69 2.46
CA TYR A 21 -6.84 -3.07 1.97
C TYR A 21 -6.19 -3.96 3.00
N TYR A 22 -6.50 -5.24 2.90
CA TYR A 22 -5.88 -6.26 3.75
C TYR A 22 -5.62 -7.50 2.93
N SER A 23 -4.81 -8.38 3.45
CA SER A 23 -4.63 -9.72 2.91
C SER A 23 -4.48 -10.69 4.05
N ASP A 24 -5.08 -11.86 3.90
CA ASP A 24 -4.92 -12.98 4.82
C ASP A 24 -5.01 -14.24 3.98
N VAL A 25 -3.88 -14.65 3.44
CA VAL A 25 -3.82 -15.78 2.51
C VAL A 25 -2.85 -16.83 3.03
N ARG A 26 -3.12 -18.05 2.67
CA ARG A 26 -2.31 -19.19 3.11
C ARG A 26 -0.88 -19.11 2.60
N SER A 27 -0.69 -18.68 1.37
CA SER A 27 0.63 -18.55 0.75
C SER A 27 0.58 -17.60 -0.44
N VAL A 28 1.74 -17.05 -0.78
CA VAL A 28 1.95 -16.28 -2.00
C VAL A 28 3.14 -16.90 -2.72
N PRO A 29 3.02 -17.17 -4.02
CA PRO A 29 4.15 -17.70 -4.78
C PRO A 29 5.35 -16.75 -4.71
N ASN A 30 6.55 -17.30 -4.73
CA ASN A 30 7.77 -16.49 -4.77
C ASN A 30 7.77 -15.60 -6.01
N ASN A 31 8.08 -14.31 -5.83
CA ASN A 31 7.97 -13.25 -6.84
C ASN A 31 6.54 -12.95 -7.29
N GLY A 32 5.55 -13.47 -6.58
CA GLY A 32 4.15 -13.16 -6.82
C GLY A 32 3.71 -11.90 -6.10
N GLN A 33 2.67 -11.27 -6.62
CA GLN A 33 2.08 -10.09 -5.98
C GLN A 33 1.13 -10.55 -4.87
N ILE A 34 1.15 -9.81 -3.76
CA ILE A 34 0.26 -10.10 -2.63
C ILE A 34 -1.16 -9.72 -3.02
N PRO A 35 -2.15 -10.63 -2.89
CA PRO A 35 -3.55 -10.28 -3.10
C PRO A 35 -4.01 -9.19 -2.13
N LEU A 36 -4.86 -8.30 -2.60
CA LEU A 36 -5.41 -7.21 -1.82
C LEU A 36 -6.93 -7.34 -1.80
N TYR A 37 -7.51 -7.32 -0.61
CA TYR A 37 -8.94 -7.31 -0.41
C TYR A 37 -9.36 -5.95 0.11
N GLU A 38 -10.43 -5.40 -0.42
CA GLU A 38 -10.89 -4.07 -0.08
C GLU A 38 -11.53 -4.05 1.30
N LEU A 39 -11.07 -3.15 2.17
CA LEU A 39 -11.68 -2.88 3.46
C LEU A 39 -12.48 -1.58 3.41
N LEU A 40 -11.88 -0.52 2.85
CA LEU A 40 -12.55 0.74 2.56
C LEU A 40 -12.18 1.18 1.16
N ASN A 41 -13.19 1.43 0.33
CA ASN A 41 -12.95 1.93 -1.02
C ASN A 41 -12.80 3.45 -1.01
N ASP A 42 -12.16 3.97 -2.05
CA ASP A 42 -12.13 5.40 -2.35
C ASP A 42 -13.30 5.74 -3.28
N PRO A 43 -14.33 6.45 -2.79
CA PRO A 43 -15.49 6.76 -3.64
C PRO A 43 -15.18 7.77 -4.73
N THR A 44 -14.05 8.49 -4.66
CA THR A 44 -13.65 9.46 -5.69
C THR A 44 -13.10 8.79 -6.96
N GLY A 45 -12.75 7.50 -6.89
CA GLY A 45 -12.19 6.77 -8.02
C GLY A 45 -10.72 7.08 -8.31
N ASN A 46 -10.03 7.83 -7.45
CA ASN A 46 -8.60 8.07 -7.62
C ASN A 46 -7.76 6.84 -7.30
N ILE A 47 -8.24 6.02 -6.39
CA ILE A 47 -7.59 4.79 -5.95
C ILE A 47 -8.58 3.66 -6.16
N THR A 48 -8.27 2.73 -7.06
CA THR A 48 -9.16 1.61 -7.36
C THR A 48 -8.38 0.31 -7.38
N LEU A 49 -9.05 -0.77 -6.97
CA LEU A 49 -8.47 -2.10 -7.08
C LEU A 49 -8.60 -2.57 -8.54
N SER A 50 -7.48 -2.92 -9.15
CA SER A 50 -7.42 -3.45 -10.50
C SER A 50 -7.05 -4.94 -10.44
N GLY A 51 -7.97 -5.80 -10.80
CA GLY A 51 -7.81 -7.23 -10.55
C GLY A 51 -7.83 -7.52 -9.05
N THR A 52 -6.92 -8.37 -8.60
CA THR A 52 -6.85 -8.79 -7.18
C THR A 52 -5.54 -8.39 -6.50
N GLN A 53 -4.59 -7.79 -7.21
CA GLN A 53 -3.23 -7.64 -6.72
C GLN A 53 -2.64 -6.26 -6.97
N GLN A 54 -3.36 -5.37 -7.64
CA GLN A 54 -2.83 -4.07 -8.03
C GLN A 54 -3.84 -2.98 -7.69
N LEU A 55 -3.33 -1.84 -7.27
CA LEU A 55 -4.09 -0.62 -7.15
C LEU A 55 -3.79 0.27 -8.34
N ARG A 56 -4.83 0.80 -8.97
CA ARG A 56 -4.69 1.81 -10.00
C ARG A 56 -4.84 3.18 -9.36
N LEU A 57 -3.86 4.06 -9.60
CA LEU A 57 -3.80 5.38 -9.00
C LEU A 57 -3.85 6.45 -10.08
N GLN A 58 -4.69 7.45 -9.88
CA GLN A 58 -4.69 8.65 -10.70
C GLN A 58 -3.48 9.54 -10.35
N PRO A 59 -3.07 10.47 -11.24
CA PRO A 59 -1.90 11.31 -10.95
C PRO A 59 -2.06 12.11 -9.66
N GLY A 60 -0.98 12.28 -8.92
CA GLY A 60 -0.93 13.06 -7.69
C GLY A 60 0.10 12.54 -6.70
N TYR A 61 0.04 13.09 -5.49
CA TYR A 61 0.91 12.71 -4.39
C TYR A 61 0.21 11.71 -3.50
N TYR A 62 0.94 10.66 -3.11
CA TYR A 62 0.39 9.58 -2.30
C TYR A 62 1.24 9.30 -1.08
N GLN A 63 0.57 8.94 0.01
CA GLN A 63 1.17 8.28 1.18
C GLN A 63 0.67 6.86 1.25
N VAL A 64 1.57 5.93 1.52
CA VAL A 64 1.24 4.52 1.68
C VAL A 64 1.86 4.02 2.97
N PHE A 65 1.04 3.31 3.74
CA PHE A 65 1.49 2.57 4.91
C PHE A 65 1.13 1.11 4.68
N PHE A 66 2.11 0.23 4.78
CA PHE A 66 1.83 -1.20 4.65
C PHE A 66 2.66 -2.01 5.63
N ASP A 67 2.12 -3.15 6.02
CA ASP A 67 2.83 -4.16 6.75
C ASP A 67 2.66 -5.52 6.07
N VAL A 68 3.59 -6.40 6.29
CA VAL A 68 3.49 -7.79 5.85
C VAL A 68 4.11 -8.67 6.91
N PHE A 69 3.39 -9.71 7.30
CA PHE A 69 3.86 -10.73 8.23
C PHE A 69 3.62 -12.10 7.62
N VAL A 70 4.57 -13.00 7.83
CA VAL A 70 4.52 -14.36 7.33
C VAL A 70 5.26 -15.29 8.32
N ILE A 71 4.87 -16.54 8.37
CA ILE A 71 5.61 -17.55 9.15
C ILE A 71 6.52 -18.27 8.17
N LEU A 72 7.83 -18.15 8.37
CA LEU A 72 8.83 -18.89 7.58
C LEU A 72 9.09 -20.25 8.20
N ALA A 73 9.02 -21.28 7.37
CA ALA A 73 9.12 -22.67 7.83
C ALA A 73 10.51 -23.01 8.38
N SER A 74 11.55 -22.35 7.87
CA SER A 74 12.94 -22.57 8.26
C SER A 74 13.69 -21.24 8.26
N PRO A 75 14.92 -21.18 8.82
CA PRO A 75 15.69 -19.93 8.78
C PRO A 75 15.86 -19.42 7.35
N GLY A 76 15.53 -18.15 7.16
CA GLY A 76 15.56 -17.54 5.83
C GLY A 76 15.19 -16.07 5.87
N TYR A 77 14.93 -15.50 4.70
CA TYR A 77 14.53 -14.10 4.61
C TYR A 77 13.15 -13.93 3.96
N LEU A 78 12.52 -12.84 4.34
CA LEU A 78 11.34 -12.28 3.70
C LEU A 78 11.75 -10.98 3.03
N GLN A 79 11.30 -10.75 1.80
CA GLN A 79 11.49 -9.50 1.09
C GLN A 79 10.19 -9.08 0.43
N ILE A 80 9.73 -7.87 0.75
CA ILE A 80 8.53 -7.27 0.14
C ILE A 80 8.98 -6.05 -0.64
N THR A 81 8.61 -5.99 -1.90
CA THR A 81 9.02 -4.93 -2.80
C THR A 81 7.79 -4.19 -3.32
N PRO A 82 7.62 -2.90 -2.96
CA PRO A 82 6.59 -2.08 -3.58
C PRO A 82 6.98 -1.70 -4.99
N SER A 83 5.99 -1.63 -5.87
CA SER A 83 6.17 -1.17 -7.25
C SER A 83 5.19 -0.06 -7.54
N PHE A 84 5.68 1.03 -8.10
CA PHE A 84 4.87 2.17 -8.56
C PHE A 84 5.65 2.95 -9.61
N ASN A 85 4.95 3.74 -10.41
CA ASN A 85 5.54 4.48 -11.52
C ASN A 85 6.37 3.58 -12.47
N GLY A 86 5.92 2.34 -12.65
CA GLY A 86 6.59 1.39 -13.51
C GLY A 86 7.90 0.82 -12.99
N GLN A 87 8.23 1.03 -11.71
CA GLN A 87 9.49 0.58 -11.11
C GLN A 87 9.26 -0.22 -9.83
N ALA A 88 9.97 -1.32 -9.70
CA ALA A 88 10.07 -2.05 -8.44
C ALA A 88 11.09 -1.34 -7.55
N ARG A 89 10.67 -0.99 -6.33
CA ARG A 89 11.48 -0.21 -5.40
C ARG A 89 11.86 -1.05 -4.19
N ILE A 90 12.89 -1.86 -4.39
CA ILE A 90 13.41 -2.74 -3.35
C ILE A 90 13.95 -1.95 -2.15
N ASP A 91 14.46 -0.75 -2.39
CA ASP A 91 14.97 0.17 -1.39
C ASP A 91 13.89 0.72 -0.44
N LEU A 92 12.62 0.63 -0.84
CA LEU A 92 11.48 1.11 -0.06
C LEU A 92 10.64 -0.03 0.52
N GLY A 93 11.15 -1.24 0.47
CA GLY A 93 10.42 -2.43 0.90
C GLY A 93 10.79 -2.90 2.30
N ILE A 94 10.38 -4.11 2.59
CA ILE A 94 10.65 -4.80 3.85
C ILE A 94 11.67 -5.90 3.57
N TYR A 95 12.68 -6.00 4.41
CA TYR A 95 13.59 -7.14 4.43
C TYR A 95 13.75 -7.63 5.86
N PHE A 96 13.54 -8.91 6.08
CA PHE A 96 13.60 -9.51 7.41
C PHE A 96 14.20 -10.91 7.33
N ARG A 97 15.13 -11.23 8.22
CA ARG A 97 15.74 -12.55 8.32
C ARG A 97 15.36 -13.23 9.62
N THR A 98 15.06 -14.51 9.54
CA THR A 98 14.78 -15.34 10.71
C THR A 98 15.94 -16.29 10.95
N ALA A 99 16.17 -16.63 12.22
CA ALA A 99 17.22 -17.57 12.63
C ALA A 99 16.66 -18.92 13.11
N GLY A 100 15.34 -19.00 13.35
CA GLY A 100 14.68 -20.20 13.82
C GLY A 100 13.66 -20.74 12.83
N SER A 101 13.28 -22.00 13.02
CA SER A 101 12.18 -22.60 12.25
C SER A 101 10.83 -22.10 12.76
N ASP A 102 9.82 -22.08 11.87
CA ASP A 102 8.46 -21.63 12.19
C ASP A 102 8.44 -20.25 12.86
N SER A 103 9.25 -19.34 12.35
CA SER A 103 9.41 -17.99 12.89
C SER A 103 8.63 -16.99 12.09
N THR A 104 8.01 -16.04 12.78
CA THR A 104 7.35 -14.91 12.11
C THR A 104 8.39 -13.93 11.58
N ALA A 105 8.30 -13.65 10.30
CA ALA A 105 9.07 -12.61 9.64
C ALA A 105 8.11 -11.51 9.21
N GLY A 106 8.52 -10.26 9.32
CA GLY A 106 7.67 -9.18 8.88
C GLY A 106 8.22 -7.82 9.19
N GLY A 107 7.45 -6.83 8.84
CA GLY A 107 7.78 -5.44 9.09
C GLY A 107 6.72 -4.52 8.53
N ALA A 108 6.96 -3.23 8.69
CA ALA A 108 6.07 -2.18 8.21
C ALA A 108 6.89 -1.08 7.57
N ARG A 109 6.31 -0.43 6.57
CA ARG A 109 6.94 0.70 5.88
C ARG A 109 5.91 1.78 5.62
N ALA A 110 6.40 3.02 5.69
CA ALA A 110 5.67 4.19 5.25
C ALA A 110 6.47 4.85 4.13
N LEU A 111 5.79 5.27 3.09
CA LEU A 111 6.44 5.97 1.98
C LEU A 111 5.50 6.97 1.34
N SER A 112 6.07 7.97 0.71
CA SER A 112 5.32 8.95 -0.07
C SER A 112 5.96 9.08 -1.43
N PHE A 113 5.13 9.26 -2.45
CA PHE A 113 5.63 9.43 -3.81
C PHE A 113 4.70 10.29 -4.65
N TYR A 114 5.25 10.80 -5.74
CA TYR A 114 4.49 11.53 -6.76
C TYR A 114 4.28 10.62 -7.98
N ALA A 115 3.02 10.52 -8.41
CA ALA A 115 2.64 9.85 -9.65
C ALA A 115 2.33 10.92 -10.70
N PRO A 116 3.22 11.17 -11.68
CA PRO A 116 2.99 12.17 -12.72
C PRO A 116 1.96 11.74 -13.76
N ALA A 117 1.67 10.46 -13.82
CA ALA A 117 0.70 9.86 -14.74
C ALA A 117 -0.02 8.74 -14.01
N PRO A 118 -1.16 8.24 -14.54
CA PRO A 118 -1.79 7.06 -13.96
C PRO A 118 -0.79 5.92 -13.81
N THR A 119 -0.79 5.29 -12.65
CA THR A 119 0.16 4.21 -12.33
C THR A 119 -0.54 3.10 -11.57
N THR A 120 0.14 1.99 -11.42
CA THR A 120 -0.30 0.90 -10.55
C THR A 120 0.65 0.78 -9.37
N PHE A 121 0.09 0.40 -8.22
CA PHE A 121 0.84 0.08 -7.01
C PHE A 121 0.62 -1.39 -6.68
N SER A 122 1.69 -2.10 -6.36
CA SER A 122 1.62 -3.49 -5.94
C SER A 122 2.73 -3.82 -4.96
N LEU A 123 2.54 -4.92 -4.23
CA LEU A 123 3.54 -5.47 -3.32
C LEU A 123 3.94 -6.85 -3.84
N THR A 124 5.21 -7.04 -4.12
CA THR A 124 5.77 -8.32 -4.55
C THR A 124 6.38 -9.05 -3.36
N TYR A 125 6.03 -10.31 -3.21
CA TYR A 125 6.50 -11.18 -2.15
C TYR A 125 7.65 -12.03 -2.65
N SER A 126 8.73 -12.11 -1.86
CA SER A 126 9.82 -13.05 -2.06
C SER A 126 10.29 -13.58 -0.73
N SER A 127 10.62 -14.85 -0.68
CA SER A 127 11.25 -15.46 0.48
C SER A 127 12.21 -16.56 0.04
N SER A 128 13.24 -16.79 0.84
CA SER A 128 14.22 -17.84 0.53
C SER A 128 13.76 -19.22 0.94
N VAL A 129 12.69 -19.32 1.73
CA VAL A 129 12.11 -20.56 2.23
C VAL A 129 10.60 -20.46 2.19
N ASP A 130 9.92 -21.58 2.35
CA ASP A 130 8.45 -21.60 2.35
C ASP A 130 7.89 -20.69 3.45
N GLY A 131 6.89 -19.91 3.08
CA GLY A 131 6.15 -19.05 4.00
C GLY A 131 4.67 -19.41 4.00
N ARG A 132 4.03 -19.25 5.15
CA ARG A 132 2.60 -19.49 5.30
C ARG A 132 1.94 -18.37 6.12
N ASN A 133 0.64 -18.23 5.96
CA ASN A 133 -0.16 -17.24 6.67
C ASN A 133 0.36 -15.83 6.40
N VAL A 134 0.31 -15.42 5.14
CA VAL A 134 0.72 -14.09 4.71
C VAL A 134 -0.39 -13.11 5.09
N GLN A 135 -0.09 -12.18 5.97
CA GLN A 135 -1.01 -11.16 6.43
C GLN A 135 -0.47 -9.79 6.08
N THR A 136 -1.34 -8.94 5.56
CA THR A 136 -0.97 -7.60 5.09
C THR A 136 -2.05 -6.62 5.46
N GLY A 137 -1.65 -5.44 5.91
CA GLY A 137 -2.49 -4.26 5.97
C GLY A 137 -1.91 -3.19 5.06
N LEU A 138 -2.75 -2.44 4.37
CA LEU A 138 -2.32 -1.36 3.49
C LEU A 138 -3.32 -0.22 3.54
N VAL A 139 -2.83 0.97 3.82
CA VAL A 139 -3.59 2.22 3.74
C VAL A 139 -2.90 3.12 2.74
N ILE A 140 -3.66 3.69 1.83
CA ILE A 140 -3.14 4.61 0.83
C ILE A 140 -4.01 5.86 0.79
N GLN A 141 -3.38 7.01 0.74
CA GLN A 141 -4.03 8.31 0.76
C GLN A 141 -3.44 9.19 -0.31
N LYS A 142 -4.32 9.86 -1.07
CA LYS A 142 -3.91 10.89 -2.01
C LYS A 142 -3.93 12.23 -1.31
N MET A 143 -2.81 12.94 -1.36
CA MET A 143 -2.65 14.24 -0.71
C MET A 143 -3.13 15.36 -1.62
N ASN A 144 -3.78 16.37 -1.03
CA ASN A 144 -4.16 17.60 -1.74
C ASN A 144 -2.95 18.53 -1.81
N ARG A 145 -1.98 18.15 -2.61
CA ARG A 145 -0.79 18.94 -2.83
C ARG A 145 -0.73 19.33 -4.30
N ALA A 146 -0.54 20.60 -4.56
CA ALA A 146 -0.39 21.06 -5.93
C ALA A 146 0.87 20.43 -6.54
N SER A 147 0.73 19.90 -7.76
CA SER A 147 1.87 19.49 -8.57
C SER A 147 2.59 20.77 -9.00
N GLY A 148 3.75 20.98 -8.45
CA GLY A 148 4.49 22.20 -8.72
C GLY A 148 5.74 21.95 -9.47
#